data_722ab09eb3fe94038018cd35d9e4f06a
#
_entry.id   722ab09eb3fe94038018cd35d9e4f06a
#
_cell.length_a   1.000
_cell.length_b   1.000
_cell.length_c   1.000
_cell.angle_alpha   90.00
_cell.angle_beta   90.00
_cell.angle_gamma   90.00
#
_symmetry.space_group_name_H-M   'P 1'
#
loop_
_entity.id
_entity.type
_entity.pdbx_description
1 polymer ?
#
loop_
_entity_poly.entity_id
_entity_poly.type
_entity_poly.pdbx_seq_one_letter_code
_entity_poly.pdbx_strand_id
1 'polypeptide(L)' 'MSTLRIGEVAARSGFSRDAIRYYERLGLLGQPLRTDAGYRVYGEQSLKRLRLI' A
#
# COMPACT_ATOMS: atom_id res chain seq x y z
N MET A 1 15.74 0.89 3.25
CA MET A 1 14.45 0.57 2.64
C MET A 1 13.44 1.61 3.08
N SER A 2 12.76 2.20 2.14
CA SER A 2 11.76 3.21 2.46
C SER A 2 10.39 2.56 2.60
N THR A 3 9.69 2.90 3.68
CA THR A 3 8.31 2.52 3.85
C THR A 3 7.44 3.74 3.53
N LEU A 4 6.26 3.49 3.01
CA LEU A 4 5.34 4.53 2.58
C LEU A 4 4.03 4.41 3.34
N ARG A 5 3.44 5.54 3.66
CA ARG A 5 2.08 5.57 4.19
C ARG A 5 1.09 5.55 3.04
N ILE A 6 -0.17 5.24 3.35
CA ILE A 6 -1.20 5.10 2.32
C ILE A 6 -1.34 6.35 1.47
N GLY A 7 -1.19 7.55 2.06
CA GLY A 7 -1.26 8.79 1.30
C GLY A 7 -0.17 8.90 0.25
N GLU A 8 1.04 8.45 0.58
CA GLU A 8 2.15 8.45 -0.35
C GLU A 8 1.96 7.41 -1.45
N VAL A 9 1.46 6.24 -1.08
CA VAL A 9 1.17 5.18 -2.04
C VAL A 9 0.11 5.66 -3.03
N ALA A 10 -0.93 6.32 -2.53
CA ALA A 10 -1.98 6.87 -3.36
C ALA A 10 -1.41 7.89 -4.36
N ALA A 11 -0.57 8.80 -3.87
CA ALA A 11 0.03 9.83 -4.72
C ALA A 11 0.92 9.22 -5.81
N ARG A 12 1.69 8.21 -5.47
CA ARG A 12 2.64 7.59 -6.41
C ARG A 12 1.97 6.63 -7.39
N SER A 13 0.91 5.97 -6.96
CA SER A 13 0.25 4.95 -7.79
C SER A 13 -0.87 5.51 -8.65
N GLY A 14 -1.41 6.66 -8.27
CA GLY A 14 -2.58 7.22 -8.92
C GLY A 14 -3.90 6.62 -8.46
N PHE A 15 -3.86 5.65 -7.55
CA PHE A 15 -5.08 5.09 -6.97
C PHE A 15 -5.53 5.90 -5.77
N SER A 16 -6.83 5.88 -5.50
CA SER A 16 -7.37 6.49 -4.30
C SER A 16 -7.03 5.64 -3.07
N ARG A 17 -7.09 6.25 -1.89
CA ARG A 17 -6.87 5.51 -0.65
C ARG A 17 -7.88 4.38 -0.48
N ASP A 18 -9.13 4.62 -0.86
CA ASP A 18 -10.18 3.62 -0.76
C ASP A 18 -9.91 2.45 -1.70
N ALA A 19 -9.43 2.72 -2.90
CA ALA A 19 -9.07 1.67 -3.84
C ALA A 19 -7.92 0.82 -3.30
N ILE A 20 -6.91 1.46 -2.71
CA ILE A 20 -5.77 0.74 -2.14
C ILE A 20 -6.24 -0.17 -1.00
N ARG A 21 -7.09 0.32 -0.13
CA ARG A 21 -7.65 -0.48 0.97
C ARG A 21 -8.47 -1.66 0.44
N TYR A 22 -9.21 -1.44 -0.63
CA TYR A 22 -10.00 -2.48 -1.25
C TYR A 22 -9.10 -3.60 -1.80
N TYR A 23 -8.05 -3.23 -2.52
CA TYR A 23 -7.12 -4.22 -3.07
C TYR A 23 -6.35 -4.93 -1.97
N GLU A 24 -6.02 -4.22 -0.89
CA GLU A 24 -5.38 -4.83 0.26
C GLU A 24 -6.28 -5.88 0.89
N ARG A 25 -7.56 -5.58 1.01
CA ARG A 25 -8.55 -6.51 1.56
C ARG A 25 -8.67 -7.77 0.71
N LEU A 26 -8.52 -7.64 -0.60
CA LEU A 26 -8.53 -8.76 -1.51
C LEU A 26 -7.24 -9.59 -1.49
N GLY A 27 -6.23 -9.12 -0.75
CA GLY A 27 -4.95 -9.81 -0.67
C GLY A 27 -4.03 -9.54 -1.85
N LEU A 28 -4.37 -8.59 -2.71
CA LEU A 28 -3.61 -8.33 -3.92
C LEU A 28 -2.30 -7.59 -3.68
N LEU A 29 -2.17 -6.93 -2.53
CA LEU A 29 -0.98 -6.17 -2.18
C LEU A 29 -0.01 -6.92 -1.28
N GLY A 30 -0.32 -8.17 -0.95
CA GLY A 30 0.46 -8.95 -0.01
C GLY A 30 0.12 -8.54 1.43
N GLN A 31 0.96 -8.96 2.36
CA GLN A 31 0.72 -8.65 3.77
C GLN A 31 1.09 -7.21 4.07
N PRO A 32 0.21 -6.47 4.75
CA PRO A 32 0.55 -5.11 5.15
C PRO A 32 1.63 -5.13 6.23
N LEU A 33 2.56 -4.19 6.12
CA LEU A 33 3.55 -3.96 7.14
C LEU A 33 2.98 -2.98 8.16
N ARG A 34 3.42 -3.09 9.40
CA ARG A 34 3.00 -2.16 10.45
C ARG A 34 4.21 -1.67 11.20
N THR A 35 4.17 -0.40 11.61
CA THR A 35 5.20 0.14 12.49
C THR A 35 4.96 -0.34 13.92
N ASP A 36 5.92 -0.10 14.79
CA ASP A 36 5.79 -0.42 16.22
C ASP A 36 4.59 0.30 16.86
N ALA A 37 4.24 1.46 16.32
CA ALA A 37 3.08 2.22 16.79
C ALA A 37 1.75 1.71 16.21
N GLY A 38 1.77 0.68 15.37
CA GLY A 38 0.58 0.08 14.80
C GLY A 38 0.08 0.74 13.53
N TYR A 39 0.81 1.67 12.96
CA TYR A 39 0.42 2.30 11.70
C TYR A 39 0.73 1.40 10.52
N ARG A 40 -0.18 1.37 9.55
CA ARG A 40 0.05 0.64 8.31
C ARG A 40 1.07 1.38 7.45
N VAL A 41 2.01 0.61 6.92
CA VAL A 41 2.99 1.13 5.96
C VAL A 41 3.07 0.18 4.78
N TYR A 42 3.53 0.69 3.66
CA TYR A 42 3.61 -0.06 2.42
C TYR A 42 5.03 0.03 1.87
N GLY A 43 5.48 -1.03 1.24
CA GLY A 43 6.79 -1.07 0.62
C GLY A 43 6.70 -0.93 -0.89
N GLU A 44 7.85 -0.99 -1.55
CA GLU A 44 7.91 -0.93 -3.00
C GLU A 44 7.16 -2.07 -3.67
N GLN A 45 7.09 -3.21 -3.02
CA GLN A 45 6.33 -4.36 -3.52
C GLN A 45 4.86 -4.01 -3.72
N SER A 46 4.29 -3.27 -2.78
CA SER A 46 2.89 -2.86 -2.89
C SER A 46 2.68 -1.98 -4.10
N LEU A 47 3.61 -1.04 -4.36
CA LEU A 47 3.54 -0.20 -5.54
C LEU A 47 3.61 -1.00 -6.82
N LYS A 48 4.51 -1.98 -6.87
CA LYS A 48 4.64 -2.84 -8.04
C LYS A 48 3.37 -3.64 -8.30
N ARG A 49 2.77 -4.16 -7.25
CA ARG A 49 1.53 -4.93 -7.37
C ARG A 49 0.38 -4.05 -7.84
N LEU A 50 0.30 -2.81 -7.35
CA LEU A 50 -0.71 -1.86 -7.80
C LEU A 50 -0.57 -1.56 -9.29
N ARG A 51 0.66 -1.48 -9.80
CA ARG A 51 0.90 -1.23 -11.22
C ARG A 51 0.44 -2.38 -12.11
N LEU A 52 0.33 -3.57 -11.56
CA LEU A 52 -0.12 -4.75 -12.31
C LEU A 52 -1.64 -4.89 -12.28
N ILE A 53 -2.32 -4.17 -11.44
CA ILE A 53 -3.76 -4.12 -11.40
C ILE A 53 -4.28 -3.17 -12.48
#